data_ae0894f925fed943a4cf85e8607d85ba
#
_entry.id   ae0894f925fed943a4cf85e8607d85ba
#
_cell.length_a   1.000
_cell.length_b   1.000
_cell.length_c   1.000
_cell.angle_alpha   90.00
_cell.angle_beta   90.00
_cell.angle_gamma   90.00
#
_symmetry.space_group_name_H-M   'P 1'
#
loop_
_entity.id
_entity.type
_entity.pdbx_description
1 polymer ?
#
loop_
_entity_poly.entity_id
_entity_poly.type
_entity_poly.pdbx_seq_one_letter_code
_entity_poly.pdbx_strand_id
1 'polypeptide(L)'
;MFCAASASEDCTVKVWQIPDSGVTRTMTECVVDLVFHQRRVGIVLWHPSAQNVLLSAGSDNNVCIWNVGTGECLLTFGLPELVLSACWNWDGSEVLFTCKDKKIRRVDPRDGNVEEEAVAHEGSKGAQAVYLKNGLVFTTGFTKHSERQYSLRAPGDDAFKNNLYFYQKHLLSRSLGRPDRDGGAGHQQRGHVPHLRP
;
A
#
# COMPACT_ATOMS: atom_id res chain seq x y z
N MET A 1 -3.28 2.73 26.04
CA MET A 1 -1.84 2.85 25.79
C MET A 1 -1.62 2.81 24.28
N PHE A 2 -1.08 3.86 23.71
CA PHE A 2 -0.85 3.97 22.27
C PHE A 2 0.64 3.77 21.96
N CYS A 3 0.93 3.00 20.89
CA CYS A 3 2.28 2.83 20.39
C CYS A 3 2.37 3.31 18.94
N ALA A 4 3.49 3.92 18.59
CA ALA A 4 3.86 4.25 17.23
C ALA A 4 5.08 3.44 16.82
N ALA A 5 5.22 3.16 15.53
CA ALA A 5 6.42 2.54 14.99
C ALA A 5 7.04 3.45 13.92
N SER A 6 8.35 3.52 13.87
CA SER A 6 9.10 4.27 12.87
C SER A 6 10.12 3.37 12.17
N ALA A 7 10.22 3.50 10.86
CA ALA A 7 11.25 2.88 10.05
C ALA A 7 12.33 3.91 9.70
N SER A 8 13.59 3.49 9.62
CA SER A 8 14.71 4.41 9.51
C SER A 8 15.75 3.97 8.46
N GLU A 9 16.57 4.94 8.03
CA GLU A 9 17.73 4.69 7.17
C GLU A 9 18.87 3.96 7.89
N ASP A 10 18.86 3.94 9.23
CA ASP A 10 19.81 3.18 10.07
C ASP A 10 19.53 1.67 10.09
N CYS A 11 18.60 1.18 9.24
CA CYS A 11 18.21 -0.21 9.10
C CYS A 11 17.40 -0.77 10.28
N THR A 12 16.95 0.07 11.20
CA THR A 12 16.18 -0.33 12.37
C THR A 12 14.71 0.07 12.25
N VAL A 13 13.88 -0.62 13.03
CA VAL A 13 12.49 -0.20 13.30
C VAL A 13 12.39 0.04 14.80
N LYS A 14 11.93 1.23 15.17
CA LYS A 14 11.77 1.60 16.58
C LYS A 14 10.32 1.73 16.94
N VAL A 15 9.96 1.21 18.11
CA VAL A 15 8.60 1.32 18.66
C VAL A 15 8.63 2.29 19.85
N TRP A 16 7.67 3.20 19.83
CA TRP A 16 7.57 4.31 20.78
C TRP A 16 6.27 4.21 21.55
N GLN A 17 6.33 4.36 22.84
CA GLN A 17 5.15 4.47 23.66
C GLN A 17 4.70 5.94 23.74
N ILE A 18 3.51 6.22 23.27
CA ILE A 18 2.94 7.56 23.34
C ILE A 18 2.31 7.76 24.71
N PRO A 19 2.74 8.76 25.50
CA PRO A 19 2.13 9.06 26.80
C PRO A 19 0.65 9.45 26.65
N ASP A 20 -0.20 9.06 27.60
CA ASP A 20 -1.63 9.41 27.58
C ASP A 20 -1.85 10.94 27.68
N SER A 21 -0.89 11.67 28.26
CA SER A 21 -0.88 13.14 28.31
C SER A 21 -0.48 13.82 26.98
N GLY A 22 -0.15 13.03 25.94
CA GLY A 22 0.37 13.50 24.68
C GLY A 22 1.88 13.71 24.67
N VAL A 23 2.43 14.01 23.50
CA VAL A 23 3.86 14.26 23.30
C VAL A 23 4.13 15.77 23.50
N THR A 24 4.78 16.13 24.60
CA THR A 24 5.11 17.52 24.95
C THR A 24 6.57 17.89 24.64
N ARG A 25 7.42 16.91 24.38
CA ARG A 25 8.83 17.08 24.03
C ARG A 25 9.31 15.98 23.08
N THR A 26 10.45 16.18 22.46
CA THR A 26 11.09 15.16 21.62
C THR A 26 11.30 13.88 22.41
N MET A 27 10.88 12.76 21.84
CA MET A 27 11.11 11.44 22.40
C MET A 27 12.44 10.93 21.87
N THR A 28 13.33 10.55 22.79
CA THR A 28 14.68 10.05 22.47
C THR A 28 14.85 8.57 22.77
N GLU A 29 13.99 8.01 23.63
CA GLU A 29 14.06 6.62 24.06
C GLU A 29 12.90 5.83 23.45
N CYS A 30 13.22 4.82 22.64
CA CYS A 30 12.23 3.85 22.13
C CYS A 30 12.02 2.74 23.15
N VAL A 31 10.83 2.14 23.13
CA VAL A 31 10.51 1.00 24.01
C VAL A 31 11.10 -0.30 23.47
N VAL A 32 11.13 -0.45 22.14
CA VAL A 32 11.69 -1.61 21.44
C VAL A 32 12.48 -1.14 20.23
N ASP A 33 13.66 -1.73 20.03
CA ASP A 33 14.50 -1.55 18.86
C ASP A 33 14.59 -2.88 18.11
N LEU A 34 14.06 -2.93 16.90
CA LEU A 34 13.96 -4.14 16.08
C LEU A 34 15.04 -4.09 14.99
N VAL A 35 16.03 -4.95 15.11
CA VAL A 35 17.22 -4.98 14.24
C VAL A 35 17.26 -6.28 13.45
N PHE A 36 17.14 -6.20 12.15
CA PHE A 36 17.25 -7.33 11.22
C PHE A 36 17.73 -6.89 9.84
N HIS A 37 17.16 -5.79 9.32
CA HIS A 37 17.41 -5.36 7.95
C HIS A 37 18.86 -4.91 7.76
N GLN A 38 19.42 -5.20 6.58
CA GLN A 38 20.78 -4.81 6.21
C GLN A 38 20.83 -3.51 5.40
N ARG A 39 19.67 -2.99 5.02
CA ARG A 39 19.50 -1.71 4.32
C ARG A 39 18.33 -0.97 4.93
N ARG A 40 18.21 0.32 4.58
CA ARG A 40 17.14 1.19 5.08
C ARG A 40 15.79 0.49 5.07
N VAL A 41 15.05 0.68 6.14
CA VAL A 41 13.65 0.24 6.23
C VAL A 41 12.76 1.37 5.72
N GLY A 42 11.94 1.08 4.73
CA GLY A 42 11.07 2.08 4.12
C GLY A 42 9.59 1.96 4.49
N ILE A 43 9.20 0.79 4.97
CA ILE A 43 7.79 0.48 5.26
C ILE A 43 7.71 -0.18 6.63
N VAL A 44 6.74 0.28 7.41
CA VAL A 44 6.35 -0.30 8.69
C VAL A 44 4.83 -0.24 8.82
N LEU A 45 4.20 -1.37 9.17
CA LEU A 45 2.75 -1.49 9.25
C LEU A 45 2.36 -2.35 10.45
N TRP A 46 1.45 -1.83 11.28
CA TRP A 46 0.81 -2.63 12.31
C TRP A 46 -0.19 -3.61 11.70
N HIS A 47 -0.26 -4.79 12.28
CA HIS A 47 -1.28 -5.78 11.92
C HIS A 47 -2.67 -5.25 12.33
N PRO A 48 -3.70 -5.37 11.48
CA PRO A 48 -5.00 -4.75 11.73
C PRO A 48 -5.79 -5.39 12.87
N SER A 49 -5.55 -6.66 13.18
CA SER A 49 -6.33 -7.43 14.17
C SER A 49 -5.49 -8.08 15.26
N ALA A 50 -4.25 -8.49 14.98
CA ALA A 50 -3.38 -9.13 15.98
C ALA A 50 -2.61 -8.08 16.78
N GLN A 51 -2.61 -8.25 18.11
CA GLN A 51 -1.85 -7.40 19.02
C GLN A 51 -0.34 -7.68 18.90
N ASN A 52 0.46 -6.63 19.04
CA ASN A 52 1.92 -6.69 19.04
C ASN A 52 2.55 -7.23 17.74
N VAL A 53 1.80 -7.35 16.66
CA VAL A 53 2.32 -7.81 15.37
C VAL A 53 2.57 -6.61 14.47
N LEU A 54 3.80 -6.53 13.97
CA LEU A 54 4.29 -5.47 13.10
C LEU A 54 4.95 -6.09 11.86
N LEU A 55 4.72 -5.50 10.70
CA LEU A 55 5.43 -5.81 9.47
C LEU A 55 6.43 -4.70 9.17
N SER A 56 7.64 -5.07 8.77
CA SER A 56 8.60 -4.14 8.17
C SER A 56 9.08 -4.65 6.82
N ALA A 57 9.39 -3.71 5.90
CA ALA A 57 9.99 -4.04 4.61
C ALA A 57 11.18 -3.11 4.33
N GLY A 58 12.32 -3.70 4.02
CA GLY A 58 13.58 -3.02 3.77
C GLY A 58 13.96 -2.92 2.30
N SER A 59 14.92 -2.05 2.01
CA SER A 59 15.56 -1.94 0.70
C SER A 59 16.50 -3.11 0.38
N ASP A 60 16.60 -4.07 1.28
CA ASP A 60 17.25 -5.37 1.10
C ASP A 60 16.30 -6.42 0.50
N ASN A 61 15.10 -6.01 0.09
CA ASN A 61 14.02 -6.83 -0.45
C ASN A 61 13.46 -7.85 0.54
N ASN A 62 13.80 -7.75 1.82
CA ASN A 62 13.27 -8.60 2.87
C ASN A 62 12.06 -7.95 3.55
N VAL A 63 11.14 -8.79 3.93
CA VAL A 63 9.98 -8.47 4.78
C VAL A 63 10.11 -9.26 6.07
N CYS A 64 9.91 -8.59 7.19
CA CYS A 64 9.89 -9.22 8.52
C CYS A 64 8.55 -9.00 9.19
N ILE A 65 8.06 -10.04 9.85
CA ILE A 65 6.93 -9.99 10.77
C ILE A 65 7.46 -10.11 12.19
N TRP A 66 7.12 -9.16 13.02
CA TRP A 66 7.64 -9.02 14.37
C TRP A 66 6.60 -9.27 15.44
N ASN A 67 7.02 -9.86 16.54
CA ASN A 67 6.32 -9.73 17.80
C ASN A 67 6.99 -8.59 18.61
N VAL A 68 6.33 -7.45 18.64
CA VAL A 68 6.86 -6.26 19.36
C VAL A 68 6.92 -6.48 20.86
N GLY A 69 6.06 -7.34 21.42
CA GLY A 69 6.06 -7.65 22.86
C GLY A 69 7.31 -8.41 23.33
N THR A 70 7.89 -9.25 22.46
CA THR A 70 9.14 -9.99 22.75
C THR A 70 10.37 -9.39 22.04
N GLY A 71 10.16 -8.51 21.05
CA GLY A 71 11.22 -7.99 20.20
C GLY A 71 11.75 -8.98 19.15
N GLU A 72 11.09 -10.10 18.96
CA GLU A 72 11.53 -11.19 18.07
C GLU A 72 10.96 -11.05 16.66
N CYS A 73 11.78 -11.35 15.65
CA CYS A 73 11.33 -11.58 14.30
C CYS A 73 10.71 -12.97 14.21
N LEU A 74 9.37 -13.02 14.02
CA LEU A 74 8.62 -14.27 13.93
C LEU A 74 8.82 -14.95 12.59
N LEU A 75 8.76 -14.17 11.51
CA LEU A 75 8.82 -14.66 10.14
C LEU A 75 9.60 -13.68 9.28
N THR A 76 10.32 -14.21 8.31
CA THR A 76 11.00 -13.41 7.29
C THR A 76 10.89 -14.08 5.94
N PHE A 77 10.68 -13.28 4.90
CA PHE A 77 10.67 -13.74 3.51
C PHE A 77 11.19 -12.66 2.57
N GLY A 78 11.75 -13.09 1.45
CA GLY A 78 12.27 -12.20 0.42
C GLY A 78 11.26 -11.97 -0.70
N LEU A 79 11.18 -10.74 -1.20
CA LEU A 79 10.48 -10.43 -2.44
C LEU A 79 11.48 -10.23 -3.58
N PRO A 80 11.09 -10.52 -4.84
CA PRO A 80 12.02 -10.46 -5.97
C PRO A 80 12.51 -9.04 -6.28
N GLU A 81 11.81 -8.00 -5.79
CA GLU A 81 12.17 -6.61 -6.06
C GLU A 81 11.74 -5.69 -4.90
N LEU A 82 12.33 -4.49 -4.87
CA LEU A 82 12.09 -3.47 -3.86
C LEU A 82 10.60 -3.15 -3.70
N VAL A 83 10.13 -3.22 -2.45
CA VAL A 83 8.77 -2.85 -2.07
C VAL A 83 8.63 -1.33 -2.04
N LEU A 84 7.61 -0.80 -2.71
CA LEU A 84 7.29 0.62 -2.75
C LEU A 84 6.10 0.98 -1.85
N SER A 85 5.15 0.04 -1.72
CA SER A 85 4.00 0.20 -0.84
C SER A 85 3.53 -1.18 -0.37
N ALA A 86 2.99 -1.25 0.84
CA ALA A 86 2.38 -2.45 1.39
C ALA A 86 1.07 -2.09 2.08
N CYS A 87 0.14 -3.04 2.12
CA CYS A 87 -1.14 -2.87 2.80
C CYS A 87 -1.66 -4.23 3.26
N TRP A 88 -2.05 -4.34 4.53
CA TRP A 88 -2.78 -5.49 5.04
C TRP A 88 -4.20 -5.51 4.48
N ASN A 89 -4.75 -6.70 4.27
CA ASN A 89 -6.19 -6.85 4.12
C ASN A 89 -6.90 -6.62 5.47
N TRP A 90 -8.22 -6.63 5.47
CA TRP A 90 -9.00 -6.21 6.62
C TRP A 90 -8.80 -7.09 7.87
N ASP A 91 -8.62 -8.40 7.70
CA ASP A 91 -8.45 -9.36 8.79
C ASP A 91 -6.98 -9.66 9.13
N GLY A 92 -6.04 -9.22 8.28
CA GLY A 92 -4.62 -9.44 8.44
C GLY A 92 -4.12 -10.78 7.92
N SER A 93 -4.95 -11.54 7.20
CA SER A 93 -4.53 -12.83 6.63
C SER A 93 -3.60 -12.69 5.43
N GLU A 94 -3.62 -11.55 4.74
CA GLU A 94 -2.88 -11.30 3.52
C GLU A 94 -2.24 -9.92 3.52
N VAL A 95 -1.15 -9.79 2.77
CA VAL A 95 -0.48 -8.52 2.51
C VAL A 95 -0.36 -8.28 1.02
N LEU A 96 -0.68 -7.08 0.62
CA LEU A 96 -0.53 -6.60 -0.73
C LEU A 96 0.73 -5.76 -0.84
N PHE A 97 1.62 -6.10 -1.76
CA PHE A 97 2.83 -5.36 -2.03
C PHE A 97 2.81 -4.78 -3.44
N THR A 98 3.21 -3.52 -3.59
CA THR A 98 3.61 -2.97 -4.89
C THR A 98 5.12 -2.85 -4.94
N CYS A 99 5.73 -3.31 -6.04
CA CYS A 99 7.16 -3.38 -6.17
C CYS A 99 7.68 -2.50 -7.32
N LYS A 100 8.98 -2.26 -7.31
CA LYS A 100 9.66 -1.42 -8.30
C LYS A 100 9.59 -1.99 -9.73
N ASP A 101 9.39 -3.30 -9.88
CA ASP A 101 9.15 -3.98 -11.16
C ASP A 101 7.75 -3.72 -11.74
N LYS A 102 7.00 -2.78 -11.16
CA LYS A 102 5.64 -2.40 -11.56
C LYS A 102 4.58 -3.46 -11.30
N LYS A 103 4.92 -4.48 -10.53
CA LYS A 103 4.00 -5.55 -10.17
C LYS A 103 3.37 -5.31 -8.81
N ILE A 104 2.16 -5.81 -8.68
CA ILE A 104 1.43 -5.97 -7.45
C ILE A 104 1.41 -7.45 -7.11
N ARG A 105 1.66 -7.77 -5.82
CA ARG A 105 1.71 -9.13 -5.31
C ARG A 105 0.83 -9.26 -4.09
N ARG A 106 0.01 -10.29 -4.08
CA ARG A 106 -0.74 -10.73 -2.91
C ARG A 106 0.02 -11.88 -2.27
N VAL A 107 0.35 -11.75 -1.00
CA VAL A 107 1.23 -12.66 -0.27
C VAL A 107 0.57 -13.11 1.02
N ASP A 108 0.58 -14.42 1.29
CA ASP A 108 0.31 -14.92 2.64
C ASP A 108 1.56 -14.67 3.51
N PRO A 109 1.46 -13.85 4.56
CA PRO A 109 2.63 -13.50 5.39
C PRO A 109 3.12 -14.65 6.27
N ARG A 110 2.36 -15.76 6.39
CA ARG A 110 2.72 -16.90 7.25
C ARG A 110 3.82 -17.77 6.64
N ASP A 111 3.81 -17.87 5.32
CA ASP A 111 4.77 -18.68 4.56
C ASP A 111 5.57 -17.87 3.53
N GLY A 112 5.18 -16.62 3.29
CA GLY A 112 5.81 -15.74 2.31
C GLY A 112 5.46 -16.09 0.86
N ASN A 113 4.48 -16.96 0.63
CA ASN A 113 4.09 -17.37 -0.71
C ASN A 113 3.33 -16.27 -1.44
N VAL A 114 3.74 -16.02 -2.68
CA VAL A 114 3.01 -15.12 -3.58
C VAL A 114 1.84 -15.90 -4.18
N GLU A 115 0.63 -15.59 -3.71
CA GLU A 115 -0.60 -16.23 -4.20
C GLU A 115 -1.03 -15.68 -5.54
N GLU A 116 -0.88 -14.37 -5.74
CA GLU A 116 -1.23 -13.70 -6.99
C GLU A 116 -0.21 -12.62 -7.35
N GLU A 117 0.07 -12.51 -8.63
CA GLU A 117 0.94 -11.47 -9.18
C GLU A 117 0.34 -10.88 -10.46
N ALA A 118 0.35 -9.56 -10.58
CA ALA A 118 -0.09 -8.87 -11.78
C ALA A 118 0.67 -7.55 -11.98
N VAL A 119 0.64 -7.02 -13.20
CA VAL A 119 1.15 -5.67 -13.47
C VAL A 119 0.22 -4.66 -12.82
N ALA A 120 0.77 -3.79 -11.96
CA ALA A 120 0.00 -2.74 -11.28
C ALA A 120 -0.37 -1.62 -12.26
N HIS A 121 0.65 -0.96 -12.79
CA HIS A 121 0.54 0.14 -13.75
C HIS A 121 1.76 0.16 -14.67
N GLU A 122 1.60 0.61 -15.91
CA GLU A 122 2.68 0.56 -16.91
C GLU A 122 3.72 1.68 -16.77
N GLY A 123 3.40 2.75 -16.04
CA GLY A 123 4.28 3.90 -15.85
C GLY A 123 5.57 3.55 -15.11
N SER A 124 6.56 4.44 -15.21
CA SER A 124 7.85 4.28 -14.53
C SER A 124 7.82 4.71 -13.06
N LYS A 125 6.81 5.48 -12.66
CA LYS A 125 6.64 5.94 -11.28
C LYS A 125 6.00 4.85 -10.43
N GLY A 126 6.35 4.82 -9.15
CA GLY A 126 5.81 3.84 -8.21
C GLY A 126 4.29 3.85 -8.14
N ALA A 127 3.71 2.66 -8.06
CA ALA A 127 2.30 2.44 -7.80
C ALA A 127 2.06 2.31 -6.30
N GLN A 128 0.84 2.64 -5.86
CA GLN A 128 0.36 2.35 -4.52
C GLN A 128 -0.91 1.52 -4.60
N ALA A 129 -1.13 0.67 -3.61
CA ALA A 129 -2.29 -0.19 -3.53
C ALA A 129 -2.81 -0.27 -2.11
N VAL A 130 -4.13 -0.36 -1.97
CA VAL A 130 -4.80 -0.55 -0.69
C VAL A 130 -5.95 -1.54 -0.84
N TYR A 131 -6.19 -2.35 0.20
CA TYR A 131 -7.40 -3.15 0.30
C TYR A 131 -8.59 -2.28 0.71
N LEU A 132 -9.72 -2.50 0.07
CA LEU A 132 -11.01 -1.98 0.49
C LEU A 132 -11.70 -2.99 1.42
N LYS A 133 -12.62 -2.51 2.24
CA LYS A 133 -13.34 -3.34 3.22
C LYS A 133 -14.10 -4.53 2.60
N ASN A 134 -14.53 -4.39 1.34
CA ASN A 134 -15.22 -5.44 0.59
C ASN A 134 -14.27 -6.44 -0.11
N GLY A 135 -13.00 -6.43 0.21
CA GLY A 135 -11.97 -7.29 -0.37
C GLY A 135 -11.42 -6.84 -1.72
N LEU A 136 -11.97 -5.79 -2.33
CA LEU A 136 -11.41 -5.24 -3.56
C LEU A 136 -10.08 -4.53 -3.29
N VAL A 137 -9.23 -4.49 -4.31
CA VAL A 137 -7.95 -3.78 -4.28
C VAL A 137 -8.05 -2.53 -5.14
N PHE A 138 -7.85 -1.38 -4.51
CA PHE A 138 -7.73 -0.11 -5.20
C PHE A 138 -6.26 0.22 -5.43
N THR A 139 -5.88 0.53 -6.67
CA THR A 139 -4.51 0.89 -7.01
C THR A 139 -4.45 2.25 -7.69
N THR A 140 -3.37 2.98 -7.41
CA THR A 140 -3.04 4.24 -8.09
C THR A 140 -1.65 4.14 -8.72
N GLY A 141 -1.48 4.79 -9.86
CA GLY A 141 -0.21 4.78 -10.57
C GLY A 141 -0.22 5.71 -11.78
N PHE A 142 0.59 5.37 -12.76
CA PHE A 142 0.79 6.21 -13.93
C PHE A 142 0.77 5.38 -15.21
N THR A 143 0.34 5.98 -16.32
CA THR A 143 0.50 5.44 -17.66
C THR A 143 1.95 5.59 -18.14
N LYS A 144 2.29 4.98 -19.27
CA LYS A 144 3.59 5.19 -19.95
C LYS A 144 3.86 6.67 -20.26
N HIS A 145 2.80 7.47 -20.43
CA HIS A 145 2.87 8.91 -20.71
C HIS A 145 2.85 9.78 -19.45
N SER A 146 3.06 9.17 -18.26
CA SER A 146 3.05 9.87 -16.95
C SER A 146 1.71 10.50 -16.57
N GLU A 147 0.62 10.07 -17.17
CA GLU A 147 -0.74 10.45 -16.77
C GLU A 147 -1.15 9.63 -15.54
N ARG A 148 -1.85 10.26 -14.60
CA ARG A 148 -2.37 9.56 -13.42
C ARG A 148 -3.52 8.64 -13.81
N GLN A 149 -3.48 7.42 -13.28
CA GLN A 149 -4.56 6.45 -13.41
C GLN A 149 -4.79 5.71 -12.09
N TYR A 150 -5.97 5.19 -11.94
CA TYR A 150 -6.33 4.28 -10.85
C TYR A 150 -7.08 3.09 -11.40
N SER A 151 -7.04 1.98 -10.67
CA SER A 151 -7.81 0.80 -11.02
C SER A 151 -8.43 0.15 -9.79
N LEU A 152 -9.53 -0.56 -10.01
CA LEU A 152 -10.19 -1.39 -9.03
C LEU A 152 -10.06 -2.84 -9.47
N ARG A 153 -9.63 -3.72 -8.57
CA ARG A 153 -9.34 -5.13 -8.85
C ARG A 153 -10.05 -6.01 -7.85
N ALA A 154 -10.58 -7.14 -8.33
CA ALA A 154 -11.05 -8.19 -7.46
C ALA A 154 -9.92 -9.22 -7.27
N PRO A 155 -9.57 -9.64 -6.05
CA PRO A 155 -8.69 -10.78 -5.80
C PRO A 155 -9.37 -12.07 -6.30
N GLY A 156 -8.56 -13.03 -6.76
CA GLY A 156 -9.01 -14.31 -7.29
C GLY A 156 -9.18 -14.31 -8.80
N ASP A 157 -8.72 -15.37 -9.44
CA ASP A 157 -8.80 -15.65 -10.88
C ASP A 157 -8.28 -14.54 -11.80
N ASP A 158 -8.77 -14.52 -13.03
CA ASP A 158 -8.38 -13.53 -14.04
C ASP A 158 -8.79 -12.10 -13.71
N ALA A 159 -9.67 -11.91 -12.73
CA ALA A 159 -10.13 -10.57 -12.32
C ALA A 159 -9.04 -9.71 -11.69
N PHE A 160 -8.05 -10.32 -11.01
CA PHE A 160 -6.89 -9.59 -10.48
C PHE A 160 -5.97 -9.09 -11.59
N LYS A 161 -5.90 -9.82 -12.71
CA LYS A 161 -5.14 -9.47 -13.90
C LYS A 161 -5.93 -8.52 -14.82
N ASN A 162 -7.27 -8.66 -14.86
CA ASN A 162 -8.16 -7.87 -15.72
C ASN A 162 -8.72 -6.68 -14.93
N ASN A 163 -8.13 -5.52 -15.14
CA ASN A 163 -8.40 -4.32 -14.38
C ASN A 163 -9.39 -3.39 -15.06
N LEU A 164 -10.25 -2.77 -14.27
CA LEU A 164 -10.95 -1.58 -14.71
C LEU A 164 -10.07 -0.36 -14.45
N TYR A 165 -9.42 0.18 -15.49
CA TYR A 165 -8.63 1.39 -15.38
C TYR A 165 -9.48 2.63 -15.60
N PHE A 166 -9.32 3.62 -14.71
CA PHE A 166 -9.91 4.94 -14.86
C PHE A 166 -8.79 5.96 -15.03
N TYR A 167 -8.96 6.86 -15.99
CA TYR A 167 -8.01 7.93 -16.27
C TYR A 167 -8.50 9.23 -15.66
N GLN A 168 -7.66 9.89 -14.89
CA GLN A 168 -7.97 11.21 -14.35
C GLN A 168 -7.71 12.29 -15.39
N LYS A 169 -8.64 12.47 -16.36
CA LYS A 169 -8.51 13.53 -17.35
C LYS A 169 -9.04 14.91 -16.88
N HIS A 170 -9.85 15.01 -15.81
CA HIS A 170 -10.61 16.23 -15.51
C HIS A 170 -10.97 16.51 -14.04
N LEU A 171 -10.10 16.29 -13.07
CA LEU A 171 -10.40 16.75 -11.69
C LEU A 171 -9.77 18.11 -11.33
N LEU A 172 -8.85 18.64 -12.12
CA LEU A 172 -8.19 19.92 -11.84
C LEU A 172 -8.84 21.15 -12.48
N SER A 173 -9.81 21.00 -13.39
CA SER A 173 -10.49 22.14 -14.03
C SER A 173 -11.70 22.68 -13.25
N ARG A 174 -12.15 22.01 -12.18
CA ARG A 174 -13.29 22.48 -11.38
C ARG A 174 -12.95 23.26 -10.11
N SER A 175 -11.69 23.37 -9.73
CA SER A 175 -11.30 24.13 -8.53
C SER A 175 -10.91 25.59 -8.79
N LEU A 176 -10.86 26.04 -10.04
CA LEU A 176 -10.64 27.42 -10.40
C LEU A 176 -11.78 27.84 -11.33
N GLY A 177 -12.82 28.42 -10.74
CA GLY A 177 -13.97 28.96 -11.45
C GLY A 177 -13.56 29.99 -12.50
N ARG A 178 -13.55 29.58 -13.77
CA ARG A 178 -13.74 30.49 -14.91
C ARG A 178 -14.93 29.97 -15.71
N PRO A 179 -15.94 30.80 -15.98
CA PRO A 179 -17.03 30.42 -16.86
C PRO A 179 -16.50 30.28 -18.29
N ASP A 180 -16.66 29.10 -18.88
CA ASP A 180 -16.39 28.88 -20.29
C ASP A 180 -17.40 29.69 -21.12
N ARG A 181 -16.92 30.67 -21.84
CA ARG A 181 -17.54 31.19 -23.04
C ARG A 181 -17.04 30.36 -24.21
N ASP A 182 -17.96 29.77 -24.86
CA ASP A 182 -18.09 29.42 -26.27
C ASP A 182 -18.40 27.95 -26.55
N GLY A 183 -19.48 27.83 -27.32
CA GLY A 183 -20.09 26.57 -27.69
C GLY A 183 -19.34 25.81 -28.78
N GLY A 184 -19.50 24.51 -28.75
CA GLY A 184 -19.06 23.60 -29.79
C GLY A 184 -19.63 22.22 -29.55
N ALA A 185 -20.62 21.83 -30.32
CA ALA A 185 -21.26 20.51 -30.29
C ALA A 185 -20.28 19.39 -30.63
N GLY A 186 -20.34 18.29 -29.91
CA GLY A 186 -19.55 17.11 -30.26
C GLY A 186 -19.78 15.89 -29.38
N HIS A 187 -20.64 15.01 -29.83
CA HIS A 187 -20.76 13.56 -29.57
C HIS A 187 -20.67 13.02 -28.13
N GLN A 188 -21.85 12.75 -27.58
CA GLN A 188 -22.07 11.83 -26.47
C GLN A 188 -21.78 10.37 -26.87
N GLN A 189 -20.75 9.76 -26.29
CA GLN A 189 -20.71 8.31 -26.11
C GLN A 189 -21.25 7.97 -24.72
N ARG A 190 -22.39 7.33 -24.69
CA ARG A 190 -23.03 6.82 -23.47
C ARG A 190 -22.28 5.61 -22.98
N GLY A 191 -21.55 5.75 -21.87
CA GLY A 191 -21.06 4.64 -21.10
C GLY A 191 -22.19 4.01 -20.28
N HIS A 192 -22.44 2.73 -20.53
CA HIS A 192 -23.42 1.92 -19.83
C HIS A 192 -22.94 1.66 -18.40
N VAL A 193 -23.69 2.15 -17.40
CA VAL A 193 -23.44 1.87 -15.98
C VAL A 193 -24.32 0.67 -15.60
N PRO A 194 -23.75 -0.44 -15.11
CA PRO A 194 -24.58 -1.53 -14.59
C PRO A 194 -25.18 -1.13 -13.24
N HIS A 195 -26.50 -1.24 -13.14
CA HIS A 195 -27.25 -1.07 -11.89
C HIS A 195 -26.89 -2.18 -10.89
N LEU A 196 -26.31 -1.78 -9.75
CA LEU A 196 -26.30 -2.62 -8.55
C LEU A 196 -27.70 -2.53 -7.91
N ARG A 197 -28.36 -3.66 -7.80
CA ARG A 197 -29.57 -3.81 -6.98
C ARG A 197 -29.19 -4.13 -5.53
N PRO A 198 -30.04 -3.74 -4.57
CA PRO A 198 -29.79 -3.85 -3.12
C PRO A 198 -29.66 -5.30 -2.62
#